data_1fef5579a467d70767386aec790ca8ea
#
_entry.id   1fef5579a467d70767386aec790ca8ea
#
_cell.length_a   1.000
_cell.length_b   1.000
_cell.length_c   1.000
_cell.angle_alpha   90.00
_cell.angle_beta   90.00
_cell.angle_gamma   90.00
#
_symmetry.space_group_name_H-M   'P 1'
#
loop_
_entity.id
_entity.type
_entity.pdbx_description
1 polymer ?
#
loop_
_entity_poly.entity_id
_entity_poly.type
_entity_poly.pdbx_seq_one_letter_code
_entity_poly.pdbx_strand_id
1 'polypeptide(L)'
;MTESTPMLVQIDEDKHWWFASRTRAILALLDKYAGPGKKGRRVLDVGAGAGNMMHNLAQYGDEIVGLEYNPKPIPVARERGWDVRQGDATHMPFEDESFDIVALLDTVEHIPDETAVFNETFRVTKPGGTMVVTVPAFMWLWSNNDVINLHQRRYTAPELKQKLEAAGWDVPYCSYNNFIVFPLGAGVILLRKWLGKEPDLSSPHFDDDAYQVEMEPAPGWLNSILEWVGKVEVAILKRWRLPWGTSIIAIAQKRKK
;
A
#
# COMPACT_ATOMS: atom_id res chain seq x y z
N MET A 1 19.25 -8.02 -32.02
CA MET A 1 19.10 -8.62 -30.70
C MET A 1 17.97 -7.86 -30.04
N THR A 2 16.79 -8.42 -30.04
CA THR A 2 15.61 -7.85 -29.41
C THR A 2 15.75 -8.11 -27.91
N GLU A 3 16.06 -7.08 -27.13
CA GLU A 3 15.94 -7.16 -25.68
C GLU A 3 14.46 -7.47 -25.36
N SER A 4 14.21 -8.68 -24.88
CA SER A 4 12.93 -9.04 -24.34
C SER A 4 12.73 -8.20 -23.08
N THR A 5 11.86 -7.20 -23.15
CA THR A 5 11.35 -6.51 -21.95
C THR A 5 10.84 -7.58 -20.99
N PRO A 6 11.36 -7.65 -19.75
CA PRO A 6 10.83 -8.61 -18.77
C PRO A 6 9.32 -8.35 -18.67
N MET A 7 8.54 -9.39 -18.90
CA MET A 7 7.10 -9.32 -18.79
C MET A 7 6.80 -9.06 -17.31
N LEU A 8 6.32 -7.85 -16.99
CA LEU A 8 5.82 -7.52 -15.65
C LEU A 8 4.77 -8.57 -15.30
N VAL A 9 5.10 -9.45 -14.36
CA VAL A 9 4.18 -10.50 -13.93
C VAL A 9 2.94 -9.82 -13.37
N GLN A 10 1.85 -9.96 -14.08
CA GLN A 10 0.56 -9.40 -13.72
C GLN A 10 -0.04 -10.30 -12.65
N ILE A 11 0.22 -9.97 -11.38
CA ILE A 11 -0.43 -10.66 -10.26
C ILE A 11 -1.89 -10.25 -10.31
N ASP A 12 -2.77 -11.24 -10.36
CA ASP A 12 -4.20 -11.04 -10.14
C ASP A 12 -4.41 -10.80 -8.64
N GLU A 13 -4.21 -9.54 -8.22
CA GLU A 13 -4.27 -9.14 -6.80
C GLU A 13 -5.60 -9.52 -6.17
N ASP A 14 -6.68 -9.54 -6.94
CA ASP A 14 -8.00 -9.90 -6.45
C ASP A 14 -8.11 -11.39 -6.08
N LYS A 15 -7.26 -12.25 -6.66
CA LYS A 15 -7.23 -13.69 -6.38
C LYS A 15 -6.29 -14.10 -5.24
N HIS A 16 -5.34 -13.24 -4.89
CA HIS A 16 -4.40 -13.52 -3.82
C HIS A 16 -4.96 -13.02 -2.48
N TRP A 17 -5.14 -13.93 -1.51
CA TRP A 17 -5.78 -13.65 -0.21
C TRP A 17 -5.21 -12.42 0.49
N TRP A 18 -3.90 -12.19 0.41
CA TRP A 18 -3.23 -11.09 1.11
C TRP A 18 -3.61 -9.73 0.51
N PHE A 19 -3.50 -9.60 -0.82
CA PHE A 19 -3.88 -8.37 -1.53
C PHE A 19 -5.38 -8.10 -1.39
N ALA A 20 -6.22 -9.12 -1.60
CA ALA A 20 -7.66 -9.00 -1.45
C ALA A 20 -8.08 -8.61 -0.03
N SER A 21 -7.38 -9.11 1.02
CA SER A 21 -7.63 -8.72 2.41
C SER A 21 -7.24 -7.27 2.67
N ARG A 22 -6.05 -6.84 2.19
CA ARG A 22 -5.57 -5.46 2.27
C ARG A 22 -6.54 -4.50 1.58
N THR A 23 -6.93 -4.80 0.35
CA THR A 23 -7.89 -4.00 -0.42
C THR A 23 -9.21 -3.85 0.32
N ARG A 24 -9.78 -4.94 0.83
CA ARG A 24 -11.01 -4.89 1.64
C ARG A 24 -10.87 -4.02 2.89
N ALA A 25 -9.73 -4.05 3.57
CA ALA A 25 -9.48 -3.21 4.74
C ALA A 25 -9.41 -1.72 4.36
N ILE A 26 -8.71 -1.38 3.28
CA ILE A 26 -8.61 -0.02 2.74
C ILE A 26 -10.01 0.52 2.42
N LEU A 27 -10.77 -0.21 1.61
CA LEU A 27 -12.12 0.21 1.20
C LEU A 27 -13.06 0.36 2.39
N ALA A 28 -13.02 -0.59 3.34
CA ALA A 28 -13.85 -0.55 4.53
C ALA A 28 -13.58 0.67 5.43
N LEU A 29 -12.33 1.13 5.48
CA LEU A 29 -11.95 2.34 6.21
C LEU A 29 -12.26 3.61 5.41
N LEU A 30 -12.07 3.62 4.10
CA LEU A 30 -12.51 4.73 3.25
C LEU A 30 -14.02 4.93 3.34
N ASP A 31 -14.83 3.86 3.29
CA ASP A 31 -16.28 3.94 3.51
C ASP A 31 -16.64 4.60 4.83
N LYS A 32 -15.90 4.25 5.90
CA LYS A 32 -16.18 4.76 7.24
C LYS A 32 -15.76 6.22 7.43
N TYR A 33 -14.62 6.64 6.86
CA TYR A 33 -14.01 7.93 7.16
C TYR A 33 -14.16 8.98 6.06
N ALA A 34 -14.17 8.57 4.78
CA ALA A 34 -14.42 9.46 3.65
C ALA A 34 -15.89 9.40 3.19
N GLY A 35 -16.58 8.33 3.58
CA GLY A 35 -17.96 8.04 3.14
C GLY A 35 -18.02 7.46 1.73
N PRO A 36 -19.06 6.65 1.45
CA PRO A 36 -19.27 6.07 0.13
C PRO A 36 -19.65 7.12 -0.90
N GLY A 37 -19.47 6.76 -2.17
CA GLY A 37 -19.89 7.59 -3.30
C GLY A 37 -18.79 8.49 -3.83
N LYS A 38 -18.96 8.87 -5.10
CA LYS A 38 -17.91 9.49 -5.90
C LYS A 38 -18.23 10.88 -6.44
N LYS A 39 -19.47 11.31 -6.38
CA LYS A 39 -19.93 12.52 -7.06
C LYS A 39 -19.12 13.78 -6.70
N GLY A 40 -18.47 14.34 -7.71
CA GLY A 40 -17.69 15.57 -7.61
C GLY A 40 -16.35 15.42 -6.89
N ARG A 41 -15.89 14.18 -6.60
CA ARG A 41 -14.62 13.93 -5.92
C ARG A 41 -13.49 13.59 -6.89
N ARG A 42 -12.29 14.02 -6.54
CA ARG A 42 -11.03 13.67 -7.20
C ARG A 42 -10.20 12.79 -6.26
N VAL A 43 -9.68 11.70 -6.79
CA VAL A 43 -8.85 10.73 -6.07
C VAL A 43 -7.45 10.70 -6.66
N LEU A 44 -6.44 10.70 -5.80
CA LEU A 44 -5.04 10.51 -6.18
C LEU A 44 -4.53 9.18 -5.62
N ASP A 45 -3.90 8.38 -6.46
CA ASP A 45 -3.17 7.18 -6.08
C ASP A 45 -1.67 7.45 -6.24
N VAL A 46 -0.94 7.57 -5.13
CA VAL A 46 0.51 7.87 -5.10
C VAL A 46 1.29 6.56 -5.06
N GLY A 47 2.14 6.34 -6.07
CA GLY A 47 2.78 5.05 -6.32
C GLY A 47 1.82 4.09 -7.03
N ALA A 48 1.09 4.58 -8.03
CA ALA A 48 0.01 3.85 -8.68
C ALA A 48 0.48 2.61 -9.46
N GLY A 49 1.77 2.51 -9.78
CA GLY A 49 2.31 1.40 -10.56
C GLY A 49 1.54 1.21 -11.88
N ALA A 50 1.10 -0.02 -12.14
CA ALA A 50 0.27 -0.37 -13.29
C ALA A 50 -1.24 -0.09 -13.09
N GLY A 51 -1.61 0.67 -12.05
CA GLY A 51 -2.99 1.05 -11.76
C GLY A 51 -3.82 -0.04 -11.09
N ASN A 52 -3.19 -1.00 -10.42
CA ASN A 52 -3.89 -2.16 -9.83
C ASN A 52 -4.94 -1.76 -8.79
N MET A 53 -4.68 -0.74 -7.96
CA MET A 53 -5.66 -0.26 -6.98
C MET A 53 -6.66 0.75 -7.55
N MET A 54 -6.38 1.37 -8.70
CA MET A 54 -7.20 2.46 -9.24
C MET A 54 -8.63 2.03 -9.54
N HIS A 55 -8.87 0.79 -9.99
CA HIS A 55 -10.23 0.28 -10.23
C HIS A 55 -11.06 0.20 -8.93
N ASN A 56 -10.41 -0.14 -7.81
CA ASN A 56 -11.05 -0.16 -6.49
C ASN A 56 -11.30 1.25 -5.96
N LEU A 57 -10.35 2.17 -6.17
CA LEU A 57 -10.46 3.56 -5.75
C LEU A 57 -11.46 4.37 -6.59
N ALA A 58 -11.73 3.96 -7.83
CA ALA A 58 -12.68 4.63 -8.74
C ALA A 58 -14.13 4.66 -8.23
N GLN A 59 -14.47 3.90 -7.20
CA GLN A 59 -15.78 4.01 -6.54
C GLN A 59 -15.92 5.24 -5.64
N TYR A 60 -14.83 5.93 -5.34
CA TYR A 60 -14.79 7.10 -4.43
C TYR A 60 -14.66 8.45 -5.13
N GLY A 61 -14.40 8.48 -6.45
CA GLY A 61 -14.26 9.71 -7.20
C GLY A 61 -14.72 9.59 -8.65
N ASP A 62 -15.18 10.71 -9.22
CA ASP A 62 -15.50 10.80 -10.66
C ASP A 62 -14.23 10.92 -11.49
N GLU A 63 -13.16 11.45 -10.91
CA GLU A 63 -11.84 11.56 -11.49
C GLU A 63 -10.83 10.85 -10.59
N ILE A 64 -10.06 9.93 -11.17
CA ILE A 64 -8.96 9.26 -10.49
C ILE A 64 -7.68 9.46 -11.29
N VAL A 65 -6.63 9.88 -10.60
CA VAL A 65 -5.30 10.12 -11.17
C VAL A 65 -4.28 9.29 -10.39
N GLY A 66 -3.37 8.65 -11.09
CA GLY A 66 -2.21 7.98 -10.50
C GLY A 66 -0.96 8.85 -10.65
N LEU A 67 -0.08 8.81 -9.64
CA LEU A 67 1.29 9.33 -9.71
C LEU A 67 2.26 8.16 -9.58
N GLU A 68 3.21 8.04 -10.50
CA GLU A 68 4.19 6.96 -10.51
C GLU A 68 5.56 7.50 -10.89
N TYR A 69 6.58 7.16 -10.08
CA TYR A 69 7.95 7.57 -10.34
C TYR A 69 8.61 6.76 -11.48
N ASN A 70 8.40 5.43 -11.45
CA ASN A 70 8.98 4.53 -12.42
C ASN A 70 8.19 4.60 -13.75
N PRO A 71 8.82 4.95 -14.88
CA PRO A 71 8.10 5.03 -16.15
C PRO A 71 7.64 3.68 -16.70
N LYS A 72 8.20 2.55 -16.24
CA LYS A 72 7.94 1.21 -16.81
C LYS A 72 6.49 0.74 -16.68
N PRO A 73 5.80 0.86 -15.54
CA PRO A 73 4.42 0.39 -15.41
C PRO A 73 3.37 1.33 -16.01
N ILE A 74 3.72 2.60 -16.30
CA ILE A 74 2.78 3.61 -16.79
C ILE A 74 2.08 3.22 -18.12
N PRO A 75 2.76 2.68 -19.14
CA PRO A 75 2.09 2.23 -20.35
C PRO A 75 1.01 1.19 -20.09
N VAL A 76 1.27 0.23 -19.19
CA VAL A 76 0.30 -0.81 -18.81
C VAL A 76 -0.93 -0.19 -18.13
N ALA A 77 -0.74 0.78 -17.23
CA ALA A 77 -1.84 1.50 -16.61
C ALA A 77 -2.70 2.24 -17.64
N ARG A 78 -2.07 2.90 -18.62
CA ARG A 78 -2.76 3.61 -19.72
C ARG A 78 -3.52 2.68 -20.66
N GLU A 79 -2.98 1.52 -20.97
CA GLU A 79 -3.69 0.47 -21.75
C GLU A 79 -4.96 -0.01 -21.03
N ARG A 80 -4.97 0.03 -19.68
CA ARG A 80 -6.14 -0.26 -18.83
C ARG A 80 -7.12 0.92 -18.72
N GLY A 81 -6.80 2.06 -19.35
CA GLY A 81 -7.64 3.27 -19.35
C GLY A 81 -7.42 4.18 -18.15
N TRP A 82 -6.32 4.02 -17.37
CA TRP A 82 -6.03 4.86 -16.22
C TRP A 82 -5.15 6.07 -16.59
N ASP A 83 -5.49 7.26 -16.03
CA ASP A 83 -4.62 8.44 -16.09
C ASP A 83 -3.51 8.31 -15.03
N VAL A 84 -2.39 7.72 -15.42
CA VAL A 84 -1.19 7.66 -14.59
C VAL A 84 -0.14 8.61 -15.17
N ARG A 85 0.31 9.52 -14.31
CA ARG A 85 1.31 10.56 -14.62
C ARG A 85 2.64 10.20 -13.99
N GLN A 86 3.72 10.43 -14.74
CA GLN A 86 5.05 10.28 -14.19
C GLN A 86 5.36 11.47 -13.28
N GLY A 87 5.88 11.22 -12.08
CA GLY A 87 6.31 12.27 -11.17
C GLY A 87 6.88 11.74 -9.86
N ASP A 88 7.50 12.65 -9.11
CA ASP A 88 8.11 12.38 -7.82
C ASP A 88 7.11 12.73 -6.69
N ALA A 89 6.89 11.79 -5.78
CA ALA A 89 6.00 11.97 -4.64
C ALA A 89 6.55 12.99 -3.61
N THR A 90 7.83 13.31 -3.65
CA THR A 90 8.43 14.38 -2.83
C THR A 90 8.21 15.77 -3.40
N HIS A 91 7.74 15.86 -4.65
CA HIS A 91 7.43 17.11 -5.34
C HIS A 91 6.35 16.87 -6.40
N MET A 92 5.10 16.72 -5.95
CA MET A 92 3.99 16.32 -6.80
C MET A 92 3.59 17.41 -7.79
N PRO A 93 3.39 17.09 -9.09
CA PRO A 93 3.02 18.07 -10.13
C PRO A 93 1.51 18.38 -10.11
N PHE A 94 0.98 18.63 -8.94
CA PHE A 94 -0.43 18.95 -8.72
C PHE A 94 -0.57 20.25 -7.91
N GLU A 95 -1.67 20.96 -8.14
CA GLU A 95 -2.02 22.17 -7.40
C GLU A 95 -2.39 21.84 -5.93
N ASP A 96 -2.24 22.83 -5.06
CA ASP A 96 -2.68 22.72 -3.67
C ASP A 96 -4.18 22.42 -3.61
N GLU A 97 -4.57 21.66 -2.61
CA GLU A 97 -5.97 21.41 -2.27
C GLU A 97 -6.81 20.92 -3.47
N SER A 98 -6.23 20.03 -4.31
CA SER A 98 -6.85 19.54 -5.55
C SER A 98 -7.55 18.17 -5.42
N PHE A 99 -7.26 17.38 -4.38
CA PHE A 99 -7.81 16.04 -4.22
C PHE A 99 -8.66 15.90 -2.95
N ASP A 100 -9.76 15.16 -3.06
CA ASP A 100 -10.65 14.85 -1.94
C ASP A 100 -10.17 13.61 -1.18
N ILE A 101 -9.57 12.67 -1.90
CA ILE A 101 -8.99 11.45 -1.35
C ILE A 101 -7.59 11.23 -1.93
N VAL A 102 -6.64 10.88 -1.07
CA VAL A 102 -5.28 10.46 -1.45
C VAL A 102 -5.04 9.06 -0.91
N ALA A 103 -4.56 8.17 -1.77
CA ALA A 103 -4.10 6.84 -1.40
C ALA A 103 -2.56 6.80 -1.49
N LEU A 104 -1.91 6.32 -0.43
CA LEU A 104 -0.46 6.14 -0.32
C LEU A 104 -0.23 4.70 0.18
N LEU A 105 -0.21 3.75 -0.75
CA LEU A 105 -0.36 2.33 -0.46
C LEU A 105 0.93 1.58 -0.74
N ASP A 106 1.63 1.20 0.33
CA ASP A 106 2.93 0.52 0.28
C ASP A 106 3.90 1.23 -0.69
N THR A 107 4.08 2.53 -0.48
CA THR A 107 4.83 3.44 -1.36
C THR A 107 5.90 4.22 -0.60
N VAL A 108 5.55 4.81 0.54
CA VAL A 108 6.44 5.74 1.27
C VAL A 108 7.67 5.04 1.85
N GLU A 109 7.61 3.75 2.10
CA GLU A 109 8.75 2.95 2.55
C GLU A 109 9.87 2.85 1.53
N HIS A 110 9.61 3.10 0.27
CA HIS A 110 10.60 3.12 -0.81
C HIS A 110 11.32 4.47 -0.94
N ILE A 111 10.75 5.54 -0.38
CA ILE A 111 11.20 6.92 -0.62
C ILE A 111 12.08 7.38 0.54
N PRO A 112 13.34 7.81 0.28
CA PRO A 112 14.26 8.26 1.35
C PRO A 112 13.69 9.41 2.18
N ASP A 113 13.12 10.44 1.54
CA ASP A 113 12.50 11.60 2.20
C ASP A 113 10.99 11.41 2.37
N GLU A 114 10.60 10.60 3.35
CA GLU A 114 9.19 10.37 3.71
C GLU A 114 8.48 11.64 4.20
N THR A 115 9.25 12.58 4.82
CA THR A 115 8.69 13.82 5.33
C THR A 115 8.17 14.70 4.19
N ALA A 116 8.95 14.81 3.11
CA ALA A 116 8.51 15.52 1.92
C ALA A 116 7.25 14.89 1.32
N VAL A 117 7.16 13.55 1.28
CA VAL A 117 5.95 12.86 0.78
C VAL A 117 4.73 13.19 1.64
N PHE A 118 4.83 13.12 2.98
CA PHE A 118 3.71 13.46 3.87
C PHE A 118 3.29 14.93 3.76
N ASN A 119 4.24 15.85 3.58
CA ASN A 119 3.95 17.27 3.35
C ASN A 119 3.27 17.49 2.01
N GLU A 120 3.74 16.85 0.94
CA GLU A 120 3.14 16.96 -0.40
C GLU A 120 1.74 16.35 -0.44
N THR A 121 1.53 15.17 0.15
CA THR A 121 0.18 14.59 0.27
C THR A 121 -0.75 15.51 1.04
N PHE A 122 -0.27 16.17 2.10
CA PHE A 122 -1.05 17.18 2.83
C PHE A 122 -1.35 18.40 1.97
N ARG A 123 -0.36 18.92 1.22
CA ARG A 123 -0.53 20.10 0.35
C ARG A 123 -1.61 19.86 -0.68
N VAL A 124 -1.53 18.74 -1.42
CA VAL A 124 -2.47 18.45 -2.53
C VAL A 124 -3.86 18.03 -2.06
N THR A 125 -4.03 17.67 -0.80
CA THR A 125 -5.34 17.27 -0.25
C THR A 125 -6.15 18.50 0.13
N LYS A 126 -7.44 18.51 -0.23
CA LYS A 126 -8.39 19.57 0.14
C LYS A 126 -8.65 19.60 1.64
N PRO A 127 -9.01 20.77 2.23
CA PRO A 127 -9.57 20.80 3.59
C PRO A 127 -10.81 19.90 3.71
N GLY A 128 -10.80 19.01 4.70
CA GLY A 128 -11.81 17.96 4.87
C GLY A 128 -11.56 16.70 4.03
N GLY A 129 -10.50 16.68 3.22
CA GLY A 129 -10.09 15.49 2.48
C GLY A 129 -9.45 14.42 3.36
N THR A 130 -9.38 13.22 2.82
CA THR A 130 -8.93 12.03 3.55
C THR A 130 -7.77 11.37 2.81
N MET A 131 -6.74 10.98 3.55
CA MET A 131 -5.68 10.10 3.05
C MET A 131 -5.78 8.73 3.71
N VAL A 132 -5.61 7.67 2.93
CA VAL A 132 -5.37 6.31 3.41
C VAL A 132 -3.91 5.94 3.15
N VAL A 133 -3.26 5.39 4.18
CA VAL A 133 -1.85 4.98 4.11
C VAL A 133 -1.73 3.52 4.52
N THR A 134 -0.98 2.74 3.75
CA THR A 134 -0.49 1.42 4.18
C THR A 134 1.03 1.37 4.10
N VAL A 135 1.65 0.71 5.09
CA VAL A 135 3.10 0.51 5.17
C VAL A 135 3.43 -0.82 5.84
N PRO A 136 4.59 -1.42 5.57
CA PRO A 136 5.04 -2.62 6.27
C PRO A 136 5.34 -2.32 7.75
N ALA A 137 5.00 -3.27 8.63
CA ALA A 137 5.19 -3.14 10.07
C ALA A 137 6.51 -3.74 10.53
N PHE A 138 7.09 -3.14 11.58
CA PHE A 138 8.20 -3.62 12.41
C PHE A 138 9.51 -3.91 11.68
N MET A 139 10.55 -3.14 11.98
CA MET A 139 11.92 -3.36 11.48
C MET A 139 12.47 -4.76 11.79
N TRP A 140 12.06 -5.38 12.90
CA TRP A 140 12.53 -6.74 13.23
C TRP A 140 11.95 -7.84 12.32
N LEU A 141 10.88 -7.53 11.54
CA LEU A 141 10.37 -8.38 10.45
C LEU A 141 11.09 -8.17 9.12
N TRP A 142 12.13 -7.32 9.08
CA TRP A 142 12.91 -7.09 7.87
C TRP A 142 13.38 -8.41 7.28
N SER A 143 13.13 -8.60 6.01
CA SER A 143 13.39 -9.85 5.29
C SER A 143 13.96 -9.56 3.90
N ASN A 144 14.27 -10.61 3.16
CA ASN A 144 14.71 -10.47 1.77
C ASN A 144 13.69 -9.78 0.89
N ASN A 145 12.39 -9.93 1.19
CA ASN A 145 11.34 -9.23 0.47
C ASN A 145 11.51 -7.72 0.53
N ASP A 146 11.98 -7.18 1.66
CA ASP A 146 12.24 -5.75 1.78
C ASP A 146 13.42 -5.31 0.90
N VAL A 147 14.45 -6.16 0.81
CA VAL A 147 15.64 -5.88 -0.01
C VAL A 147 15.28 -5.94 -1.49
N ILE A 148 14.54 -6.97 -1.93
CA ILE A 148 14.08 -7.14 -3.32
C ILE A 148 13.20 -5.95 -3.74
N ASN A 149 12.27 -5.53 -2.86
CA ASN A 149 11.39 -4.41 -3.11
C ASN A 149 12.03 -3.05 -2.87
N LEU A 150 13.34 -2.99 -2.56
CA LEU A 150 14.09 -1.74 -2.31
C LEU A 150 13.47 -0.88 -1.20
N HIS A 151 12.89 -1.51 -0.17
CA HIS A 151 12.39 -0.81 0.99
C HIS A 151 13.54 -0.07 1.70
N GLN A 152 13.27 1.07 2.27
CA GLN A 152 14.21 1.85 3.10
C GLN A 152 13.92 1.62 4.59
N ARG A 153 12.67 1.27 4.92
CA ARG A 153 12.20 1.17 6.31
C ARG A 153 10.91 0.38 6.45
N ARG A 154 10.64 0.00 7.70
CA ARG A 154 9.35 -0.46 8.19
C ARG A 154 8.94 0.39 9.39
N TYR A 155 7.70 0.39 9.76
CA TYR A 155 7.14 1.31 10.75
C TYR A 155 6.56 0.60 11.97
N THR A 156 6.36 1.36 13.03
CA THR A 156 5.40 1.05 14.09
C THR A 156 4.18 1.98 13.96
N ALA A 157 3.01 1.56 14.43
CA ALA A 157 1.81 2.39 14.32
C ALA A 157 1.93 3.73 15.07
N PRO A 158 2.55 3.82 16.27
CA PRO A 158 2.82 5.10 16.92
C PRO A 158 3.75 6.00 16.13
N GLU A 159 4.82 5.44 15.53
CA GLU A 159 5.77 6.19 14.71
C GLU A 159 5.12 6.77 13.46
N LEU A 160 4.39 5.95 12.68
CA LEU A 160 3.67 6.43 11.50
C LEU A 160 2.69 7.54 11.88
N LYS A 161 1.91 7.34 12.94
CA LYS A 161 0.98 8.34 13.44
C LYS A 161 1.68 9.66 13.78
N GLN A 162 2.78 9.61 14.52
CA GLN A 162 3.55 10.81 14.89
C GLN A 162 4.07 11.56 13.65
N LYS A 163 4.58 10.85 12.64
CA LYS A 163 5.09 11.44 11.39
C LYS A 163 3.98 12.13 10.61
N LEU A 164 2.81 11.50 10.51
CA LEU A 164 1.63 12.09 9.86
C LEU A 164 1.15 13.34 10.60
N GLU A 165 1.08 13.29 11.94
CA GLU A 165 0.68 14.44 12.76
C GLU A 165 1.68 15.60 12.64
N ALA A 166 2.98 15.30 12.54
CA ALA A 166 4.02 16.30 12.30
C ALA A 166 3.88 17.01 10.94
N ALA A 167 3.34 16.33 9.93
CA ALA A 167 3.00 16.91 8.63
C ALA A 167 1.64 17.65 8.60
N GLY A 168 0.95 17.78 9.75
CA GLY A 168 -0.30 18.52 9.88
C GLY A 168 -1.58 17.70 9.77
N TRP A 169 -1.48 16.40 9.58
CA TRP A 169 -2.64 15.53 9.51
C TRP A 169 -3.29 15.31 10.87
N ASP A 170 -4.61 15.24 10.91
CA ASP A 170 -5.34 14.59 12.00
C ASP A 170 -5.46 13.09 11.69
N VAL A 171 -5.09 12.22 12.65
CA VAL A 171 -5.03 10.77 12.43
C VAL A 171 -6.07 10.05 13.29
N PRO A 172 -7.36 10.04 12.88
CA PRO A 172 -8.44 9.44 13.64
C PRO A 172 -8.31 7.93 13.76
N TYR A 173 -7.59 7.29 12.82
CA TYR A 173 -7.39 5.86 12.81
C TYR A 173 -5.96 5.48 12.41
N CYS A 174 -5.35 4.61 13.20
CA CYS A 174 -4.10 3.94 12.89
C CYS A 174 -4.12 2.57 13.59
N SER A 175 -3.89 1.50 12.85
CA SER A 175 -3.99 0.12 13.34
C SER A 175 -3.04 -0.78 12.58
N TYR A 176 -2.62 -1.86 13.21
CA TYR A 176 -1.99 -2.94 12.48
C TYR A 176 -3.05 -3.72 11.67
N ASN A 177 -2.60 -4.39 10.63
CA ASN A 177 -3.38 -5.22 9.71
C ASN A 177 -2.68 -6.57 9.51
N ASN A 178 -3.42 -7.59 9.07
CA ASN A 178 -2.99 -8.98 9.00
C ASN A 178 -2.63 -9.56 10.38
N PHE A 179 -3.41 -9.19 11.39
CA PHE A 179 -3.24 -9.56 12.79
C PHE A 179 -3.36 -11.08 13.03
N ILE A 180 -4.39 -11.70 12.44
CA ILE A 180 -4.69 -13.12 12.69
C ILE A 180 -3.59 -14.03 12.12
N VAL A 181 -3.07 -13.67 10.95
CA VAL A 181 -2.00 -14.44 10.28
C VAL A 181 -0.60 -14.05 10.74
N PHE A 182 -0.46 -12.94 11.46
CA PHE A 182 0.81 -12.41 11.94
C PHE A 182 1.67 -13.42 12.72
N PRO A 183 1.16 -14.20 13.70
CA PRO A 183 1.99 -15.12 14.45
C PRO A 183 2.65 -16.20 13.56
N LEU A 184 1.91 -16.65 12.54
CA LEU A 184 2.42 -17.62 11.58
C LEU A 184 3.50 -17.00 10.68
N GLY A 185 3.22 -15.84 10.07
CA GLY A 185 4.17 -15.13 9.21
C GLY A 185 5.43 -14.71 9.95
N ALA A 186 5.29 -14.12 11.14
CA ALA A 186 6.42 -13.75 11.98
C ALA A 186 7.24 -14.97 12.41
N GLY A 187 6.57 -16.07 12.77
CA GLY A 187 7.23 -17.31 13.13
C GLY A 187 8.08 -17.90 11.99
N VAL A 188 7.55 -17.87 10.76
CA VAL A 188 8.28 -18.33 9.56
C VAL A 188 9.51 -17.44 9.30
N ILE A 189 9.37 -16.12 9.38
CA ILE A 189 10.47 -15.17 9.17
C ILE A 189 11.56 -15.40 10.22
N LEU A 190 11.18 -15.47 11.50
CA LEU A 190 12.14 -15.68 12.60
C LEU A 190 12.83 -17.05 12.51
N LEU A 191 12.11 -18.09 12.12
CA LEU A 191 12.68 -19.43 11.93
C LEU A 191 13.68 -19.43 10.77
N ARG A 192 13.37 -18.81 9.64
CA ARG A 192 14.28 -18.68 8.50
C ARG A 192 15.57 -17.94 8.92
N LYS A 193 15.45 -16.83 9.65
CA LYS A 193 16.58 -16.08 10.21
C LYS A 193 17.44 -16.95 11.13
N TRP A 194 16.80 -17.68 12.05
CA TRP A 194 17.52 -18.56 12.99
C TRP A 194 18.25 -19.72 12.28
N LEU A 195 17.68 -20.24 11.19
CA LEU A 195 18.30 -21.33 10.40
C LEU A 195 19.37 -20.81 9.41
N GLY A 196 19.61 -19.50 9.32
CA GLY A 196 20.53 -18.93 8.34
C GLY A 196 20.15 -19.23 6.88
N LYS A 197 18.88 -19.51 6.63
CA LYS A 197 18.31 -19.85 5.31
C LYS A 197 17.74 -18.63 4.58
N GLU A 198 18.25 -17.45 4.87
CA GLU A 198 17.94 -16.29 4.04
C GLU A 198 18.66 -16.46 2.70
N PRO A 199 17.98 -16.35 1.55
CA PRO A 199 18.66 -16.34 0.26
C PRO A 199 19.71 -15.23 0.24
N ASP A 200 20.90 -15.54 -0.27
CA ASP A 200 21.96 -14.54 -0.43
C ASP A 200 21.61 -13.63 -1.61
N LEU A 201 21.04 -12.46 -1.30
CA LEU A 201 20.70 -11.42 -2.27
C LEU A 201 21.88 -10.49 -2.60
N SER A 202 23.09 -10.82 -2.18
CA SER A 202 24.32 -10.10 -2.56
C SER A 202 24.66 -10.25 -4.06
N SER A 203 24.00 -11.15 -4.77
CA SER A 203 24.08 -11.28 -6.22
C SER A 203 23.09 -10.34 -6.90
N PRO A 204 23.52 -9.47 -7.84
CA PRO A 204 22.62 -8.57 -8.58
C PRO A 204 21.73 -9.27 -9.61
N HIS A 205 21.70 -10.57 -9.62
CA HIS A 205 20.75 -11.36 -10.41
C HIS A 205 19.47 -11.53 -9.58
N PHE A 206 18.49 -10.67 -9.87
CA PHE A 206 17.12 -10.94 -9.52
C PHE A 206 16.75 -12.28 -10.14
N ASP A 207 16.60 -13.29 -9.33
CA ASP A 207 15.96 -14.52 -9.76
C ASP A 207 14.46 -14.20 -9.83
N ASP A 208 14.02 -13.80 -11.04
CA ASP A 208 12.62 -13.47 -11.29
C ASP A 208 11.71 -14.66 -10.91
N ASP A 209 12.25 -15.89 -10.97
CA ASP A 209 11.53 -17.10 -10.58
C ASP A 209 11.34 -17.19 -9.04
N ALA A 210 12.32 -16.76 -8.25
CA ALA A 210 12.20 -16.76 -6.79
C ALA A 210 11.15 -15.74 -6.29
N TYR A 211 11.06 -14.56 -6.94
CA TYR A 211 10.02 -13.58 -6.64
C TYR A 211 8.62 -14.11 -7.00
N GLN A 212 8.47 -14.80 -8.12
CA GLN A 212 7.22 -15.42 -8.55
C GLN A 212 6.73 -16.48 -7.55
N VAL A 213 7.62 -17.30 -7.01
CA VAL A 213 7.28 -18.37 -6.06
C VAL A 213 6.76 -17.82 -4.72
N GLU A 214 7.31 -16.71 -4.22
CA GLU A 214 6.82 -16.08 -2.97
C GLU A 214 5.49 -15.32 -3.15
N MET A 215 5.13 -14.97 -4.37
CA MET A 215 3.88 -14.27 -4.72
C MET A 215 2.80 -15.20 -5.29
N GLU A 216 3.09 -16.50 -5.45
CA GLU A 216 2.07 -17.46 -5.89
C GLU A 216 0.93 -17.58 -4.86
N PRO A 217 -0.32 -17.61 -5.34
CA PRO A 217 -1.46 -17.84 -4.46
C PRO A 217 -1.30 -19.16 -3.70
N ALA A 218 -1.64 -19.17 -2.42
CA ALA A 218 -1.74 -20.40 -1.65
C ALA A 218 -2.69 -21.39 -2.38
N PRO A 219 -2.51 -22.73 -2.18
CA PRO A 219 -3.44 -23.71 -2.73
C PRO A 219 -4.89 -23.30 -2.51
N GLY A 220 -5.78 -23.53 -3.49
CA GLY A 220 -7.12 -22.90 -3.54
C GLY A 220 -7.93 -23.05 -2.25
N TRP A 221 -7.87 -24.21 -1.56
CA TRP A 221 -8.54 -24.41 -0.27
C TRP A 221 -7.96 -23.52 0.83
N LEU A 222 -6.63 -23.37 0.87
CA LEU A 222 -5.93 -22.55 1.87
C LEU A 222 -6.19 -21.06 1.58
N ASN A 223 -6.14 -20.65 0.31
CA ASN A 223 -6.47 -19.29 -0.12
C ASN A 223 -7.89 -18.90 0.32
N SER A 224 -8.87 -19.81 0.17
CA SER A 224 -10.25 -19.58 0.61
C SER A 224 -10.38 -19.41 2.12
N ILE A 225 -9.64 -20.20 2.91
CA ILE A 225 -9.59 -20.06 4.38
C ILE A 225 -8.99 -18.70 4.75
N LEU A 226 -7.85 -18.35 4.16
CA LEU A 226 -7.16 -17.09 4.43
C LEU A 226 -7.99 -15.87 4.00
N GLU A 227 -8.74 -15.97 2.90
CA GLU A 227 -9.72 -14.95 2.53
C GLU A 227 -10.85 -14.79 3.56
N TRP A 228 -11.37 -15.91 4.07
CA TRP A 228 -12.38 -15.86 5.12
C TRP A 228 -11.82 -15.19 6.39
N VAL A 229 -10.61 -15.57 6.80
CA VAL A 229 -9.88 -14.95 7.91
C VAL A 229 -9.75 -13.43 7.68
N GLY A 230 -9.36 -13.01 6.47
CA GLY A 230 -9.27 -11.60 6.11
C GLY A 230 -10.61 -10.86 6.22
N LYS A 231 -11.73 -11.50 5.82
CA LYS A 231 -13.08 -10.91 5.97
C LYS A 231 -13.45 -10.72 7.45
N VAL A 232 -13.11 -11.68 8.31
CA VAL A 232 -13.31 -11.57 9.77
C VAL A 232 -12.46 -10.44 10.34
N GLU A 233 -11.20 -10.34 9.94
CA GLU A 233 -10.30 -9.29 10.40
C GLU A 233 -10.79 -7.89 9.99
N VAL A 234 -11.28 -7.71 8.77
CA VAL A 234 -11.87 -6.44 8.33
C VAL A 234 -13.08 -6.05 9.18
N ALA A 235 -13.93 -7.01 9.57
CA ALA A 235 -15.05 -6.74 10.47
C ALA A 235 -14.58 -6.26 11.86
N ILE A 236 -13.44 -6.78 12.33
CA ILE A 236 -12.81 -6.33 13.58
C ILE A 236 -12.22 -4.93 13.39
N LEU A 237 -11.45 -4.68 12.32
CA LEU A 237 -10.82 -3.39 12.03
C LEU A 237 -11.82 -2.23 11.96
N LYS A 238 -13.05 -2.47 11.50
CA LYS A 238 -14.10 -1.45 11.50
C LYS A 238 -14.48 -0.94 12.89
N ARG A 239 -14.24 -1.75 13.95
CA ARG A 239 -14.67 -1.47 15.35
C ARG A 239 -13.50 -1.26 16.29
N TRP A 240 -12.37 -1.95 16.06
CA TRP A 240 -11.26 -2.03 16.99
C TRP A 240 -9.94 -1.71 16.26
N ARG A 241 -8.94 -1.29 17.03
CA ARG A 241 -7.56 -1.20 16.54
C ARG A 241 -6.82 -2.45 16.97
N LEU A 242 -6.10 -3.06 16.04
CA LEU A 242 -5.34 -4.28 16.29
C LEU A 242 -3.96 -3.92 16.84
N PRO A 243 -3.43 -4.68 17.82
CA PRO A 243 -2.20 -4.31 18.51
C PRO A 243 -0.92 -4.73 17.80
N TRP A 244 -1.00 -5.63 16.79
CA TRP A 244 0.11 -6.09 15.95
C TRP A 244 -0.40 -6.61 14.62
N GLY A 245 0.52 -6.79 13.66
CA GLY A 245 0.24 -7.29 12.31
C GLY A 245 1.46 -7.13 11.41
N THR A 246 1.41 -7.65 10.20
CA THR A 246 2.53 -7.54 9.24
C THR A 246 2.60 -6.20 8.54
N SER A 247 1.51 -5.44 8.52
CA SER A 247 1.40 -4.10 7.95
C SER A 247 0.62 -3.17 8.88
N ILE A 248 0.65 -1.88 8.58
CA ILE A 248 -0.10 -0.83 9.26
C ILE A 248 -1.03 -0.19 8.24
N ILE A 249 -2.25 0.14 8.66
CA ILE A 249 -3.19 0.94 7.90
C ILE A 249 -3.59 2.16 8.73
N ALA A 250 -3.50 3.35 8.14
CA ALA A 250 -3.89 4.60 8.77
C ALA A 250 -4.85 5.40 7.89
N ILE A 251 -5.77 6.11 8.54
CA ILE A 251 -6.57 7.16 7.94
C ILE A 251 -6.10 8.48 8.53
N ALA A 252 -5.79 9.41 7.66
CA ALA A 252 -5.41 10.76 8.00
C ALA A 252 -6.39 11.76 7.33
N GLN A 253 -6.78 12.81 8.04
CA GLN A 253 -7.73 13.80 7.56
C GLN A 253 -7.14 15.21 7.66
N LYS A 254 -7.29 16.00 6.61
CA LYS A 254 -6.96 17.43 6.64
C LYS A 254 -8.14 18.18 7.24
N ARG A 255 -7.93 18.85 8.37
CA ARG A 255 -8.99 19.60 9.05
C ARG A 255 -9.65 20.61 8.11
N LYS A 256 -10.96 20.75 8.20
CA LYS A 256 -11.68 21.87 7.58
C LYS A 256 -11.24 23.16 8.28
N LYS A 257 -10.89 24.15 7.49
CA LYS A 257 -10.66 25.51 7.99
C LYS A 257 -11.96 26.12 8.47
#